data_c6fc852b32d574d456712bc536eb04cc
#
_entry.id   c6fc852b32d574d456712bc536eb04cc
#
_cell.length_a   1.000
_cell.length_b   1.000
_cell.length_c   1.000
_cell.angle_alpha   90.00
_cell.angle_beta   90.00
_cell.angle_gamma   90.00
#
_symmetry.space_group_name_H-M   'P 1'
#
loop_
_entity.id
_entity.type
_entity.pdbx_description
1 polymer ?
#
loop_
_entity_poly.entity_id
_entity_poly.type
_entity_poly.pdbx_seq_one_letter_code
_entity_poly.pdbx_strand_id
1 'polypeptide(L)'
;MKTKVFAVLAVAIGVVFLSSNAAMANPSVGFTAKVLAKATLAKPAEIEALGVQFSTEGATDVYVQQVDIAPGGNSGWHEHPGLVLVAVASGAVIATTGCQSGRVYSAGQSFVEPPLTPILVVNASSTTPAQNFATLVVPAGRAPRIELPGAPDCSARESDNEESSFTR
;
A
#
# COMPACT_ATOMS: atom_id res chain seq x y z
N MET A 1 47.52 -58.71 29.37
CA MET A 1 47.39 -57.63 28.40
C MET A 1 45.90 -57.24 28.33
N LYS A 2 45.52 -56.06 28.79
CA LYS A 2 44.12 -55.58 28.80
C LYS A 2 43.98 -54.55 27.69
N THR A 3 43.30 -54.86 26.60
CA THR A 3 43.05 -54.03 25.47
C THR A 3 41.90 -53.05 25.80
N LYS A 4 42.19 -51.76 25.82
CA LYS A 4 41.15 -50.71 26.02
C LYS A 4 40.59 -50.33 24.64
N VAL A 5 39.29 -50.54 24.44
CA VAL A 5 38.53 -50.11 23.27
C VAL A 5 38.04 -48.67 23.55
N PHE A 6 38.49 -47.70 22.78
CA PHE A 6 37.96 -46.34 22.81
C PHE A 6 36.78 -46.25 21.83
N ALA A 7 35.60 -45.97 22.34
CA ALA A 7 34.44 -45.64 21.54
C ALA A 7 34.51 -44.15 21.16
N VAL A 8 34.57 -43.87 19.85
CA VAL A 8 34.50 -42.50 19.30
C VAL A 8 33.02 -42.20 19.06
N LEU A 9 32.51 -41.24 19.81
CA LEU A 9 31.14 -40.74 19.66
C LEU A 9 31.15 -39.66 18.58
N ALA A 10 30.63 -39.95 17.38
CA ALA A 10 30.45 -38.96 16.31
C ALA A 10 29.17 -38.14 16.57
N VAL A 11 29.32 -36.86 16.89
CA VAL A 11 28.21 -35.92 17.00
C VAL A 11 27.94 -35.37 15.59
N ALA A 12 26.82 -35.78 15.00
CA ALA A 12 26.33 -35.21 13.73
C ALA A 12 25.63 -33.86 14.05
N ILE A 13 26.27 -32.75 13.68
CA ILE A 13 25.64 -31.44 13.73
C ILE A 13 24.76 -31.29 12.51
N GLY A 14 23.44 -31.44 12.69
CA GLY A 14 22.45 -31.16 11.65
C GLY A 14 22.34 -29.64 11.43
N VAL A 15 22.80 -29.16 10.29
CA VAL A 15 22.58 -27.78 9.86
C VAL A 15 21.16 -27.67 9.33
N VAL A 16 20.27 -27.04 10.12
CA VAL A 16 18.91 -26.70 9.70
C VAL A 16 19.00 -25.45 8.83
N PHE A 17 18.87 -25.61 7.52
CA PHE A 17 18.67 -24.48 6.62
C PHE A 17 17.25 -23.94 6.82
N LEU A 18 17.12 -22.85 7.56
CA LEU A 18 15.91 -22.02 7.59
C LEU A 18 15.83 -21.29 6.24
N SER A 19 15.06 -21.83 5.31
CA SER A 19 14.70 -21.13 4.08
C SER A 19 13.81 -19.95 4.47
N SER A 20 14.39 -18.76 4.57
CA SER A 20 13.63 -17.51 4.66
C SER A 20 12.94 -17.33 3.30
N ASN A 21 11.64 -17.62 3.23
CA ASN A 21 10.81 -17.13 2.14
C ASN A 21 10.78 -15.60 2.27
N ALA A 22 11.70 -14.91 1.60
CA ALA A 22 11.57 -13.48 1.38
C ALA A 22 10.29 -13.31 0.57
N ALA A 23 9.25 -12.76 1.20
CA ALA A 23 8.06 -12.34 0.48
C ALA A 23 8.54 -11.38 -0.62
N MET A 24 8.34 -11.77 -1.88
CA MET A 24 8.70 -10.94 -3.02
C MET A 24 7.78 -9.73 -2.97
N ALA A 25 8.32 -8.59 -2.52
CA ALA A 25 7.61 -7.33 -2.62
C ALA A 25 7.22 -7.12 -4.09
N ASN A 26 5.99 -6.67 -4.33
CA ASN A 26 5.56 -6.24 -5.66
C ASN A 26 6.05 -4.79 -5.86
N PRO A 27 7.29 -4.58 -6.36
CA PRO A 27 7.88 -3.25 -6.38
C PRO A 27 7.14 -2.35 -7.34
N SER A 28 7.12 -1.05 -7.03
CA SER A 28 6.69 -0.03 -7.99
C SER A 28 7.57 -0.05 -9.24
N VAL A 29 6.97 0.20 -10.40
CA VAL A 29 7.65 0.27 -11.69
C VAL A 29 7.36 1.61 -12.34
N GLY A 30 8.40 2.35 -12.75
CA GLY A 30 8.22 3.65 -13.40
C GLY A 30 7.44 4.66 -12.55
N PHE A 31 7.52 4.55 -11.22
CA PHE A 31 6.79 5.35 -10.24
C PHE A 31 7.76 6.18 -9.41
N THR A 32 7.49 7.46 -9.27
CA THR A 32 8.28 8.37 -8.43
C THR A 32 7.34 9.22 -7.59
N ALA A 33 7.53 9.23 -6.27
CA ALA A 33 6.84 10.12 -5.35
C ALA A 33 7.84 11.11 -4.75
N LYS A 34 7.66 12.39 -5.02
CA LYS A 34 8.47 13.48 -4.50
C LYS A 34 7.69 14.27 -3.45
N VAL A 35 8.19 14.30 -2.22
CA VAL A 35 7.63 15.16 -1.16
C VAL A 35 7.92 16.62 -1.51
N LEU A 36 6.88 17.42 -1.71
CA LEU A 36 6.94 18.86 -1.95
C LEU A 36 6.91 19.64 -0.65
N ALA A 37 6.10 19.17 0.31
CA ALA A 37 5.99 19.76 1.64
C ALA A 37 5.62 18.68 2.66
N LYS A 38 6.09 18.87 3.90
CA LYS A 38 5.67 18.14 5.08
C LYS A 38 5.49 19.13 6.22
N ALA A 39 4.37 18.99 6.96
CA ALA A 39 4.12 19.74 8.19
C ALA A 39 3.37 18.85 9.18
N THR A 40 3.41 19.21 10.47
CA THR A 40 2.72 18.47 11.53
C THR A 40 1.65 19.36 12.17
N LEU A 41 0.40 18.87 12.19
CA LEU A 41 -0.65 19.36 13.07
C LEU A 41 -0.35 18.84 14.46
N ALA A 42 0.17 19.68 15.34
CA ALA A 42 0.65 19.27 16.67
C ALA A 42 -0.49 18.95 17.66
N LYS A 43 -1.72 19.34 17.35
CA LYS A 43 -2.92 19.14 18.18
C LYS A 43 -4.03 18.50 17.34
N PRO A 44 -4.96 17.78 17.99
CA PRO A 44 -6.17 17.32 17.33
C PRO A 44 -6.88 18.48 16.62
N ALA A 45 -7.43 18.19 15.46
CA ALA A 45 -8.27 19.11 14.69
C ALA A 45 -9.63 18.45 14.46
N GLU A 46 -10.69 19.24 14.60
CA GLU A 46 -12.06 18.83 14.30
C GLU A 46 -12.73 20.00 13.55
N ILE A 47 -13.17 19.72 12.33
CA ILE A 47 -13.83 20.70 11.47
C ILE A 47 -15.03 20.00 10.82
N GLU A 48 -16.19 20.61 10.97
CA GLU A 48 -17.40 20.22 10.26
C GLU A 48 -18.03 21.48 9.64
N ALA A 49 -18.08 21.52 8.32
CA ALA A 49 -18.69 22.61 7.60
C ALA A 49 -19.17 22.17 6.21
N LEU A 50 -20.37 22.60 5.82
CA LEU A 50 -20.92 22.43 4.47
C LEU A 50 -20.89 20.97 3.94
N GLY A 51 -21.10 19.99 4.84
CA GLY A 51 -21.10 18.57 4.49
C GLY A 51 -19.69 17.96 4.41
N VAL A 52 -18.65 18.68 4.80
CA VAL A 52 -17.29 18.16 4.96
C VAL A 52 -16.98 17.98 6.44
N GLN A 53 -16.58 16.78 6.84
CA GLN A 53 -16.09 16.49 8.18
C GLN A 53 -14.62 16.08 8.11
N PHE A 54 -13.77 16.71 8.92
CA PHE A 54 -12.36 16.39 9.10
C PHE A 54 -12.06 16.29 10.59
N SER A 55 -11.50 15.18 11.02
CA SER A 55 -11.13 14.96 12.43
C SER A 55 -9.79 14.24 12.53
N THR A 56 -8.95 14.65 13.49
CA THR A 56 -7.74 13.94 13.89
C THR A 56 -7.72 13.80 15.41
N GLU A 57 -7.39 12.60 15.91
CA GLU A 57 -7.38 12.32 17.37
C GLU A 57 -6.09 12.77 18.05
N GLY A 58 -5.01 13.01 17.29
CA GLY A 58 -3.69 13.34 17.82
C GLY A 58 -2.83 14.12 16.83
N ALA A 59 -1.55 14.25 17.16
CA ALA A 59 -0.58 14.86 16.27
C ALA A 59 -0.55 14.12 14.92
N THR A 60 -0.61 14.86 13.83
CA THR A 60 -0.83 14.33 12.48
C THR A 60 0.13 14.98 11.51
N ASP A 61 0.89 14.17 10.77
CA ASP A 61 1.74 14.64 9.69
C ASP A 61 0.91 14.78 8.41
N VAL A 62 1.06 15.92 7.77
CA VAL A 62 0.48 16.21 6.46
C VAL A 62 1.60 16.29 5.44
N TYR A 63 1.53 15.45 4.40
CA TYR A 63 2.45 15.48 3.28
C TYR A 63 1.72 15.97 2.03
N VAL A 64 2.42 16.75 1.22
CA VAL A 64 2.02 17.04 -0.16
C VAL A 64 3.08 16.43 -1.07
N GLN A 65 2.65 15.55 -1.95
CA GLN A 65 3.54 14.84 -2.86
C GLN A 65 3.13 15.07 -4.32
N GLN A 66 4.12 15.19 -5.18
CA GLN A 66 3.98 14.98 -6.62
C GLN A 66 4.32 13.52 -6.91
N VAL A 67 3.46 12.87 -7.65
CA VAL A 67 3.61 11.48 -8.09
C VAL A 67 3.65 11.46 -9.61
N ASP A 68 4.75 10.96 -10.16
CA ASP A 68 4.92 10.79 -11.59
C ASP A 68 4.94 9.28 -11.90
N ILE A 69 4.12 8.84 -12.87
CA ILE A 69 4.00 7.44 -13.28
C ILE A 69 4.29 7.35 -14.78
N ALA A 70 5.39 6.70 -15.12
CA ALA A 70 5.78 6.47 -16.51
C ALA A 70 4.71 5.67 -17.28
N PRO A 71 4.70 5.70 -18.61
CA PRO A 71 3.83 4.83 -19.41
C PRO A 71 3.96 3.36 -18.99
N GLY A 72 2.83 2.69 -18.73
CA GLY A 72 2.79 1.31 -18.23
C GLY A 72 3.32 1.12 -16.81
N GLY A 73 3.66 2.19 -16.11
CA GLY A 73 4.16 2.16 -14.73
C GLY A 73 3.05 1.93 -13.70
N ASN A 74 3.45 1.58 -12.46
CA ASN A 74 2.54 1.36 -11.36
C ASN A 74 3.20 1.63 -10.00
N SER A 75 2.36 1.84 -8.98
CA SER A 75 2.79 2.10 -7.61
C SER A 75 3.33 0.87 -6.87
N GLY A 76 3.13 -0.35 -7.35
CA GLY A 76 3.14 -1.54 -6.50
C GLY A 76 1.97 -1.54 -5.51
N TRP A 77 1.62 -2.72 -4.97
CA TRP A 77 0.63 -2.83 -3.91
C TRP A 77 1.17 -2.22 -2.62
N HIS A 78 0.40 -1.34 -2.02
CA HIS A 78 0.77 -0.64 -0.79
C HIS A 78 -0.48 -0.22 -0.01
N GLU A 79 -0.26 0.29 1.19
CA GLU A 79 -1.28 0.93 2.00
C GLU A 79 -0.72 2.16 2.71
N HIS A 80 -1.58 2.96 3.30
CA HIS A 80 -1.23 4.14 4.08
C HIS A 80 -1.80 4.04 5.50
N PRO A 81 -1.06 4.47 6.56
CA PRO A 81 -1.58 4.45 7.92
C PRO A 81 -2.64 5.54 8.19
N GLY A 82 -2.96 6.34 7.19
CA GLY A 82 -3.94 7.42 7.24
C GLY A 82 -4.57 7.69 5.88
N LEU A 83 -5.38 8.73 5.81
CA LEU A 83 -6.11 9.13 4.61
C LEU A 83 -5.18 9.71 3.55
N VAL A 84 -5.40 9.35 2.28
CA VAL A 84 -4.77 10.02 1.14
C VAL A 84 -5.82 10.55 0.18
N LEU A 85 -5.68 11.81 -0.18
CA LEU A 85 -6.46 12.49 -1.21
C LEU A 85 -5.58 12.64 -2.45
N VAL A 86 -6.00 12.07 -3.57
CA VAL A 86 -5.25 12.12 -4.83
C VAL A 86 -6.02 12.93 -5.87
N ALA A 87 -5.34 13.89 -6.47
CA ALA A 87 -5.83 14.66 -7.62
C ALA A 87 -4.98 14.32 -8.85
N VAL A 88 -5.61 13.90 -9.95
CA VAL A 88 -4.94 13.62 -11.22
C VAL A 88 -4.71 14.92 -11.95
N ALA A 89 -3.44 15.30 -12.13
CA ALA A 89 -3.04 16.55 -12.78
C ALA A 89 -2.92 16.39 -14.30
N SER A 90 -2.40 15.24 -14.76
CA SER A 90 -2.29 14.95 -16.20
C SER A 90 -2.32 13.44 -16.45
N GLY A 91 -2.69 13.04 -17.67
CA GLY A 91 -2.86 11.64 -18.05
C GLY A 91 -4.09 11.00 -17.39
N ALA A 92 -4.02 9.70 -17.18
CA ALA A 92 -5.06 8.93 -16.48
C ALA A 92 -4.43 7.78 -15.71
N VAL A 93 -5.04 7.41 -14.60
CA VAL A 93 -4.63 6.27 -13.77
C VAL A 93 -5.80 5.32 -13.52
N ILE A 94 -5.48 4.06 -13.26
CA ILE A 94 -6.41 3.05 -12.75
C ILE A 94 -6.07 2.84 -11.28
N ALA A 95 -6.98 3.16 -10.38
CA ALA A 95 -6.83 2.90 -8.95
C ALA A 95 -7.67 1.69 -8.55
N THR A 96 -7.04 0.69 -7.95
CA THR A 96 -7.66 -0.53 -7.43
C THR A 96 -7.52 -0.52 -5.92
N THR A 97 -8.63 -0.54 -5.19
CA THR A 97 -8.67 -0.46 -3.72
C THR A 97 -9.19 -1.78 -3.14
N GLY A 98 -8.39 -2.44 -2.30
CA GLY A 98 -8.71 -3.74 -1.74
C GLY A 98 -9.05 -4.75 -2.84
N CYS A 99 -10.19 -5.41 -2.69
CA CYS A 99 -10.71 -6.38 -3.65
C CYS A 99 -11.72 -5.79 -4.65
N GLN A 100 -11.73 -4.47 -4.83
CA GLN A 100 -12.62 -3.84 -5.80
C GLN A 100 -12.00 -3.86 -7.20
N SER A 101 -12.83 -3.79 -8.23
CA SER A 101 -12.36 -3.58 -9.60
C SER A 101 -11.71 -2.21 -9.73
N GLY A 102 -10.63 -2.13 -10.50
CA GLY A 102 -9.93 -0.87 -10.76
C GLY A 102 -10.85 0.16 -11.44
N ARG A 103 -10.78 1.41 -10.99
CA ARG A 103 -11.50 2.54 -11.57
C ARG A 103 -10.54 3.50 -12.25
N VAL A 104 -10.92 3.99 -13.42
CA VAL A 104 -10.14 4.99 -14.18
C VAL A 104 -10.42 6.38 -13.64
N TYR A 105 -9.37 7.16 -13.44
CA TYR A 105 -9.41 8.59 -13.10
C TYR A 105 -8.51 9.36 -14.06
N SER A 106 -9.10 10.32 -14.76
CA SER A 106 -8.41 11.19 -15.73
C SER A 106 -8.07 12.55 -15.11
N ALA A 107 -7.25 13.33 -15.82
CA ALA A 107 -6.92 14.70 -15.40
C ALA A 107 -8.17 15.52 -15.02
N GLY A 108 -8.08 16.22 -13.88
CA GLY A 108 -9.19 16.96 -13.26
C GLY A 108 -10.09 16.12 -12.35
N GLN A 109 -9.88 14.81 -12.26
CA GLN A 109 -10.60 13.93 -11.33
C GLN A 109 -9.75 13.64 -10.09
N SER A 110 -10.41 13.17 -9.03
CA SER A 110 -9.77 12.82 -7.76
C SER A 110 -10.34 11.52 -7.21
N PHE A 111 -9.55 10.87 -6.34
CA PHE A 111 -9.97 9.70 -5.58
C PHE A 111 -9.35 9.72 -4.17
N VAL A 112 -9.87 8.85 -3.33
CA VAL A 112 -9.45 8.66 -1.95
C VAL A 112 -8.82 7.29 -1.80
N GLU A 113 -7.69 7.22 -1.11
CA GLU A 113 -7.10 5.99 -0.63
C GLU A 113 -7.41 5.87 0.87
N PRO A 114 -8.28 4.92 1.25
CA PRO A 114 -8.67 4.76 2.64
C PRO A 114 -7.50 4.25 3.51
N PRO A 115 -7.46 4.60 4.80
CA PRO A 115 -6.44 4.09 5.71
C PRO A 115 -6.39 2.56 5.73
N LEU A 116 -5.19 1.99 5.85
CA LEU A 116 -4.92 0.56 6.03
C LEU A 116 -5.66 -0.34 5.03
N THR A 117 -5.86 0.18 3.83
CA THR A 117 -6.53 -0.54 2.74
C THR A 117 -5.53 -0.72 1.60
N PRO A 118 -5.28 -1.96 1.15
CA PRO A 118 -4.40 -2.21 0.01
C PRO A 118 -4.84 -1.42 -1.21
N ILE A 119 -3.90 -0.75 -1.87
CA ILE A 119 -4.14 0.00 -3.09
C ILE A 119 -3.06 -0.27 -4.13
N LEU A 120 -3.46 -0.29 -5.38
CA LEU A 120 -2.59 -0.30 -6.55
C LEU A 120 -3.03 0.81 -7.50
N VAL A 121 -2.10 1.68 -7.87
CA VAL A 121 -2.32 2.72 -8.88
C VAL A 121 -1.46 2.44 -10.10
N VAL A 122 -2.08 2.29 -11.25
CA VAL A 122 -1.42 1.98 -12.53
C VAL A 122 -1.65 3.13 -13.51
N ASN A 123 -0.64 3.51 -14.29
CA ASN A 123 -0.86 4.41 -15.42
C ASN A 123 -1.75 3.72 -16.46
N ALA A 124 -2.88 4.34 -16.79
CA ALA A 124 -3.85 3.79 -17.76
C ALA A 124 -3.34 3.75 -19.19
N SER A 125 -2.19 4.42 -19.48
CA SER A 125 -1.59 4.52 -20.81
C SER A 125 -0.24 3.82 -20.87
N SER A 126 0.01 3.10 -21.95
CA SER A 126 1.32 2.53 -22.29
C SER A 126 2.24 3.50 -23.04
N THR A 127 1.76 4.70 -23.37
CA THR A 127 2.50 5.66 -24.22
C THR A 127 2.60 7.06 -23.62
N THR A 128 1.70 7.42 -22.71
CA THR A 128 1.62 8.77 -22.12
C THR A 128 1.86 8.70 -20.61
N PRO A 129 2.73 9.53 -20.01
CA PRO A 129 2.91 9.58 -18.57
C PRO A 129 1.66 10.14 -17.87
N ALA A 130 1.50 9.78 -16.59
CA ALA A 130 0.50 10.36 -15.71
C ALA A 130 1.19 11.08 -14.54
N GLN A 131 0.57 12.19 -14.08
CA GLN A 131 1.02 12.91 -12.91
C GLN A 131 -0.16 13.14 -11.97
N ASN A 132 0.07 12.89 -10.69
CA ASN A 132 -0.88 13.12 -9.61
C ASN A 132 -0.27 14.01 -8.53
N PHE A 133 -1.12 14.73 -7.79
CA PHE A 133 -0.76 15.30 -6.50
C PHE A 133 -1.51 14.54 -5.41
N ALA A 134 -0.77 14.10 -4.40
CA ALA A 134 -1.31 13.35 -3.26
C ALA A 134 -1.11 14.16 -1.98
N THR A 135 -2.20 14.34 -1.22
CA THR A 135 -2.16 14.87 0.14
C THR A 135 -2.39 13.72 1.10
N LEU A 136 -1.37 13.40 1.91
CA LEU A 136 -1.42 12.34 2.90
C LEU A 136 -1.61 12.94 4.29
N VAL A 137 -2.57 12.42 5.02
CA VAL A 137 -2.88 12.80 6.41
C VAL A 137 -2.70 11.56 7.27
N VAL A 138 -1.57 11.46 7.96
CA VAL A 138 -1.15 10.24 8.66
C VAL A 138 -0.76 10.53 10.10
N PRO A 139 -0.90 9.58 11.05
CA PRO A 139 -0.45 9.78 12.41
C PRO A 139 1.01 10.21 12.46
N ALA A 140 1.35 11.22 13.25
CA ALA A 140 2.69 11.80 13.30
C ALA A 140 3.75 10.75 13.66
N GLY A 141 4.89 10.79 12.95
CA GLY A 141 5.99 9.87 13.15
C GLY A 141 5.82 8.50 12.50
N ARG A 142 4.69 8.21 11.86
CA ARG A 142 4.51 6.99 11.07
C ARG A 142 5.08 7.16 9.66
N ALA A 143 5.62 6.09 9.10
CA ALA A 143 5.95 6.06 7.67
C ALA A 143 4.66 6.30 6.86
N PRO A 144 4.67 7.23 5.90
CA PRO A 144 3.44 7.60 5.18
C PRO A 144 2.97 6.51 4.22
N ARG A 145 3.78 5.49 3.94
CA ARG A 145 3.49 4.39 3.03
C ARG A 145 4.03 3.08 3.60
N ILE A 146 3.30 2.00 3.42
CA ILE A 146 3.63 0.63 3.83
C ILE A 146 3.57 -0.24 2.57
N GLU A 147 4.70 -0.85 2.21
CA GLU A 147 4.77 -1.74 1.05
C GLU A 147 4.14 -3.09 1.37
N LEU A 148 3.36 -3.62 0.44
CA LEU A 148 2.74 -4.94 0.56
C LEU A 148 3.44 -5.96 -0.37
N PRO A 149 3.48 -7.25 0.00
CA PRO A 149 4.13 -8.28 -0.82
C PRO A 149 3.39 -8.57 -2.13
N GLY A 150 2.13 -8.18 -2.25
CA GLY A 150 1.29 -8.42 -3.43
C GLY A 150 -0.14 -7.96 -3.23
N ALA A 151 -1.00 -8.41 -4.14
CA ALA A 151 -2.44 -8.18 -4.06
C ALA A 151 -3.04 -8.77 -2.77
N PRO A 152 -4.10 -8.15 -2.22
CA PRO A 152 -4.84 -8.74 -1.11
C PRO A 152 -5.48 -10.07 -1.51
N ASP A 153 -5.66 -10.97 -0.53
CA ASP A 153 -6.46 -12.18 -0.73
C ASP A 153 -7.95 -11.83 -0.74
N CYS A 154 -8.59 -12.08 -1.87
CA CYS A 154 -10.00 -11.75 -2.10
C CYS A 154 -10.93 -12.97 -2.04
N SER A 155 -10.41 -14.14 -1.73
CA SER A 155 -11.18 -15.40 -1.74
C SER A 155 -12.39 -15.41 -0.81
N ALA A 156 -12.31 -14.73 0.33
CA ALA A 156 -13.39 -14.64 1.32
C ALA A 156 -14.62 -13.86 0.82
N ARG A 157 -14.46 -12.93 -0.13
CA ARG A 157 -15.58 -12.13 -0.67
C ARG A 157 -16.43 -12.85 -1.71
N GLU A 158 -15.87 -13.84 -2.40
CA GLU A 158 -16.61 -14.62 -3.39
C GLU A 158 -17.64 -15.55 -2.69
N SER A 159 -17.31 -16.09 -1.51
CA SER A 159 -18.22 -16.95 -0.73
C SER A 159 -19.47 -16.21 -0.24
N ASP A 160 -19.35 -14.93 0.17
CA ASP A 160 -20.48 -14.14 0.67
C ASP A 160 -21.47 -13.73 -0.44
N ASN A 161 -20.98 -13.61 -1.69
CA ASN A 161 -21.84 -13.29 -2.84
C ASN A 161 -22.57 -14.53 -3.40
N GLU A 162 -22.03 -15.72 -3.30
CA GLU A 162 -22.72 -16.96 -3.70
C GLU A 162 -23.85 -17.32 -2.74
N GLU A 163 -23.66 -17.15 -1.43
CA GLU A 163 -24.67 -17.47 -0.43
C GLU A 163 -25.89 -16.52 -0.51
N SER A 164 -25.67 -15.24 -0.88
CA SER A 164 -26.74 -14.26 -1.05
C SER A 164 -27.58 -14.46 -2.33
N SER A 165 -27.08 -15.18 -3.32
CA SER A 165 -27.79 -15.45 -4.58
C SER A 165 -28.75 -16.64 -4.51
N PHE A 166 -28.64 -17.49 -3.48
CA PHE A 166 -29.49 -18.69 -3.29
C PHE A 166 -30.76 -18.44 -2.45
N THR A 167 -30.95 -17.20 -1.90
CA THR A 167 -32.08 -16.85 -1.00
C THR A 167 -33.07 -15.83 -1.60
N ARG A 168 -33.25 -15.81 -2.93
CA ARG A 168 -34.32 -15.04 -3.58
C ARG A 168 -35.19 -15.90 -4.44
#